data_accef22b0df734f13ed31ac41720d1c4
#
_entry.id   accef22b0df734f13ed31ac41720d1c4
#
_cell.length_a   1.000
_cell.length_b   1.000
_cell.length_c   1.000
_cell.angle_alpha   90.00
_cell.angle_beta   90.00
_cell.angle_gamma   90.00
#
_symmetry.space_group_name_H-M   'P 1'
#
loop_
_entity.id
_entity.type
_entity.pdbx_description
1 polymer ?
#
loop_
_entity_poly.entity_id
_entity_poly.type
_entity_poly.pdbx_seq_one_letter_code
_entity_poly.pdbx_strand_id
1 'polypeptide(L)'
;QTVPFPGKKRLDGQIGDQARRVREWEAALRERALVRDVTGAFYRVLALEQKQRVTAELQALAQSLADAARQRVAAGAAGDQEQLRAEIEADRAALESTAARRDLAEARQILAAWLGRPREPLGALTGELRPTIPLPVSDGPLDPHPQLRAAAAQRERAALEIRRARLEPLPDVTVGAEYGRDTAANESLLKFRVSLPLPLFDRGQGRQREARAEAEIATQESNAAEQKLTEQLALARARMAAAQEQVDAYRARILPKATEALRLVRGGFEAGKFGFLDLVDTQRTAAEAQLAYLDQLLELNLAHADYEAWATTAPQE
;
A
#
# COMPACT_ATOMS: atom_id res chain seq x y z
N GLN A 1 4.71 9.68 -50.75
CA GLN A 1 3.82 9.41 -49.58
C GLN A 1 3.23 8.01 -49.74
N THR A 2 3.25 7.22 -48.66
CA THR A 2 2.61 5.90 -48.62
C THR A 2 1.18 6.04 -48.07
N VAL A 3 0.23 5.54 -48.86
CA VAL A 3 -1.18 5.46 -48.46
C VAL A 3 -1.47 4.04 -48.03
N PRO A 4 -1.70 3.80 -46.74
CA PRO A 4 -1.97 2.47 -46.24
C PRO A 4 -3.30 1.91 -46.76
N PHE A 5 -3.37 0.60 -46.91
CA PHE A 5 -4.59 -0.06 -47.38
C PHE A 5 -5.80 0.33 -46.49
N PRO A 6 -6.97 0.60 -47.06
CA PRO A 6 -8.16 0.95 -46.32
C PRO A 6 -8.46 -0.08 -45.19
N GLY A 7 -8.67 0.40 -43.98
CA GLY A 7 -8.86 -0.44 -42.78
C GLY A 7 -7.64 -0.57 -41.90
N LYS A 8 -6.39 -0.60 -42.40
CA LYS A 8 -5.19 -0.65 -41.55
C LYS A 8 -5.16 0.54 -40.59
N LYS A 9 -5.22 1.77 -41.10
CA LYS A 9 -5.21 3.01 -40.32
C LYS A 9 -6.34 3.07 -39.28
N ARG A 10 -7.54 2.57 -39.61
CA ARG A 10 -8.67 2.51 -38.69
C ARG A 10 -8.38 1.52 -37.52
N LEU A 11 -7.84 0.35 -37.84
CA LEU A 11 -7.47 -0.63 -36.83
C LEU A 11 -6.31 -0.12 -35.96
N ASP A 12 -5.31 0.53 -36.53
CA ASP A 12 -4.21 1.15 -35.80
C ASP A 12 -4.73 2.20 -34.80
N GLY A 13 -5.73 3.01 -35.22
CA GLY A 13 -6.43 3.94 -34.30
C GLY A 13 -7.16 3.21 -33.15
N GLN A 14 -7.91 2.14 -33.45
CA GLN A 14 -8.61 1.36 -32.44
C GLN A 14 -7.64 0.66 -31.47
N ILE A 15 -6.52 0.14 -31.95
CA ILE A 15 -5.45 -0.43 -31.13
C ILE A 15 -4.87 0.64 -30.22
N GLY A 16 -4.62 1.84 -30.75
CA GLY A 16 -4.16 2.99 -29.97
C GLY A 16 -5.15 3.40 -28.87
N ASP A 17 -6.45 3.41 -29.17
CA ASP A 17 -7.50 3.71 -28.19
C ASP A 17 -7.53 2.68 -27.06
N GLN A 18 -7.40 1.39 -27.36
CA GLN A 18 -7.32 0.37 -26.31
C GLN A 18 -6.02 0.47 -25.49
N ALA A 19 -4.89 0.77 -26.16
CA ALA A 19 -3.64 1.01 -25.45
C ALA A 19 -3.75 2.21 -24.47
N ARG A 20 -4.45 3.29 -24.87
CA ARG A 20 -4.74 4.44 -24.00
C ARG A 20 -5.60 4.01 -22.80
N ARG A 21 -6.66 3.22 -23.02
CA ARG A 21 -7.52 2.70 -21.93
C ARG A 21 -6.74 1.85 -20.93
N VAL A 22 -5.84 0.98 -21.40
CA VAL A 22 -4.94 0.21 -20.49
C VAL A 22 -4.17 1.17 -19.59
N ARG A 23 -3.57 2.23 -20.15
CA ARG A 23 -2.81 3.20 -19.35
C ARG A 23 -3.66 4.00 -18.37
N GLU A 24 -4.89 4.33 -18.72
CA GLU A 24 -5.85 4.99 -17.83
C GLU A 24 -6.18 4.09 -16.62
N TRP A 25 -6.44 2.81 -16.85
CA TRP A 25 -6.71 1.86 -15.77
C TRP A 25 -5.47 1.56 -14.92
N GLU A 26 -4.28 1.49 -15.52
CA GLU A 26 -3.02 1.38 -14.78
C GLU A 26 -2.78 2.62 -13.90
N ALA A 27 -3.13 3.81 -14.37
CA ALA A 27 -3.05 5.02 -13.56
C ALA A 27 -4.00 4.97 -12.37
N ALA A 28 -5.25 4.52 -12.57
CA ALA A 28 -6.21 4.33 -11.49
C ALA A 28 -5.74 3.29 -10.43
N LEU A 29 -5.04 2.23 -10.86
CA LEU A 29 -4.42 1.28 -9.94
C LEU A 29 -3.32 1.91 -9.09
N ARG A 30 -2.47 2.76 -9.70
CA ARG A 30 -1.41 3.48 -8.98
C ARG A 30 -1.99 4.49 -8.00
N GLU A 31 -3.06 5.16 -8.36
CA GLU A 31 -3.78 6.08 -7.48
C GLU A 31 -4.31 5.34 -6.24
N ARG A 32 -4.97 4.20 -6.41
CA ARG A 32 -5.42 3.36 -5.29
C ARG A 32 -4.27 2.90 -4.38
N ALA A 33 -3.16 2.47 -4.99
CA ALA A 33 -1.98 2.08 -4.23
C ALA A 33 -1.41 3.27 -3.44
N LEU A 34 -1.35 4.46 -4.05
CA LEU A 34 -0.91 5.68 -3.38
C LEU A 34 -1.83 6.03 -2.19
N VAL A 35 -3.15 5.99 -2.38
CA VAL A 35 -4.12 6.25 -1.29
C VAL A 35 -3.90 5.28 -0.14
N ARG A 36 -3.76 3.96 -0.43
CA ARG A 36 -3.44 2.95 0.58
C ARG A 36 -2.16 3.28 1.35
N ASP A 37 -1.08 3.61 0.63
CA ASP A 37 0.24 3.85 1.21
C ASP A 37 0.24 5.11 2.08
N VAL A 38 -0.43 6.18 1.63
CA VAL A 38 -0.63 7.40 2.42
C VAL A 38 -1.48 7.13 3.66
N THR A 39 -2.59 6.41 3.51
CA THR A 39 -3.47 6.03 4.62
C THR A 39 -2.73 5.16 5.64
N GLY A 40 -1.93 4.20 5.17
CA GLY A 40 -1.09 3.37 6.04
C GLY A 40 -0.02 4.18 6.78
N ALA A 41 0.63 5.12 6.10
CA ALA A 41 1.60 6.02 6.74
C ALA A 41 0.92 6.93 7.78
N PHE A 42 -0.29 7.42 7.49
CA PHE A 42 -1.09 8.21 8.43
C PHE A 42 -1.45 7.43 9.70
N TYR A 43 -1.96 6.20 9.57
CA TYR A 43 -2.28 5.36 10.74
C TYR A 43 -1.05 5.00 11.56
N ARG A 44 0.11 4.80 10.92
CA ARG A 44 1.38 4.58 11.63
C ARG A 44 1.78 5.78 12.49
N VAL A 45 1.63 7.00 11.98
CA VAL A 45 1.90 8.20 12.78
C VAL A 45 0.95 8.28 13.97
N LEU A 46 -0.36 8.06 13.79
CA LEU A 46 -1.34 8.06 14.89
C LEU A 46 -1.01 7.03 15.97
N ALA A 47 -0.63 5.80 15.56
CA ALA A 47 -0.23 4.75 16.50
C ALA A 47 1.04 5.13 17.29
N LEU A 48 2.04 5.67 16.60
CA LEU A 48 3.29 6.08 17.22
C LEU A 48 3.15 7.32 18.12
N GLU A 49 2.20 8.22 17.83
CA GLU A 49 1.85 9.31 18.76
C GLU A 49 1.26 8.77 20.08
N GLN A 50 0.40 7.76 19.98
CA GLN A 50 -0.14 7.11 21.20
C GLN A 50 0.95 6.34 21.93
N LYS A 51 1.79 5.57 21.22
CA LYS A 51 2.92 4.84 21.80
C LYS A 51 3.91 5.77 22.51
N GLN A 52 4.22 6.89 21.91
CA GLN A 52 5.11 7.90 22.52
C GLN A 52 4.52 8.50 23.80
N ARG A 53 3.20 8.71 23.88
CA ARG A 53 2.54 9.17 25.13
C ARG A 53 2.66 8.11 26.21
N VAL A 54 2.31 6.84 25.91
CA VAL A 54 2.40 5.73 26.86
C VAL A 54 3.82 5.55 27.38
N THR A 55 4.82 5.53 26.50
CA THR A 55 6.22 5.35 26.92
C THR A 55 6.76 6.57 27.70
N ALA A 56 6.28 7.78 27.45
CA ALA A 56 6.64 8.95 28.26
C ALA A 56 6.02 8.90 29.67
N GLU A 57 4.77 8.44 29.79
CA GLU A 57 4.13 8.22 31.10
C GLU A 57 4.84 7.12 31.90
N LEU A 58 5.24 6.04 31.24
CA LEU A 58 6.02 4.97 31.86
C LEU A 58 7.38 5.43 32.32
N GLN A 59 8.08 6.23 31.53
CA GLN A 59 9.36 6.84 31.90
C GLN A 59 9.21 7.70 33.17
N ALA A 60 8.20 8.58 33.20
CA ALA A 60 7.97 9.45 34.36
C ALA A 60 7.66 8.65 35.63
N LEU A 61 6.88 7.58 35.49
CA LEU A 61 6.53 6.70 36.60
C LEU A 61 7.72 5.87 37.09
N ALA A 62 8.51 5.28 36.19
CA ALA A 62 9.71 4.52 36.53
C ALA A 62 10.75 5.43 37.27
N GLN A 63 10.90 6.67 36.80
CA GLN A 63 11.75 7.65 37.46
C GLN A 63 11.27 7.95 38.89
N SER A 64 9.95 8.15 39.08
CA SER A 64 9.40 8.39 40.43
C SER A 64 9.61 7.23 41.40
N LEU A 65 9.54 5.99 40.88
CA LEU A 65 9.81 4.78 41.63
C LEU A 65 11.30 4.65 42.01
N ALA A 66 12.20 5.00 41.10
CA ALA A 66 13.63 5.01 41.38
C ALA A 66 13.99 6.04 42.46
N ASP A 67 13.37 7.22 42.41
CA ASP A 67 13.57 8.25 43.45
C ASP A 67 13.01 7.82 44.81
N ALA A 68 11.85 7.15 44.84
CA ALA A 68 11.28 6.58 46.06
C ALA A 68 12.16 5.47 46.63
N ALA A 69 12.69 4.56 45.78
CA ALA A 69 13.60 3.51 46.21
C ALA A 69 14.89 4.10 46.84
N ARG A 70 15.47 5.12 46.23
CA ARG A 70 16.64 5.84 46.74
C ARG A 70 16.38 6.45 48.15
N GLN A 71 15.22 7.08 48.33
CA GLN A 71 14.83 7.63 49.62
C GLN A 71 14.66 6.54 50.70
N ARG A 72 14.08 5.39 50.36
CA ARG A 72 13.91 4.26 51.29
C ARG A 72 15.25 3.65 51.69
N VAL A 73 16.19 3.52 50.79
CA VAL A 73 17.56 3.05 51.07
C VAL A 73 18.26 4.05 51.99
N ALA A 74 18.19 5.35 51.70
CA ALA A 74 18.77 6.41 52.53
C ALA A 74 18.18 6.41 53.97
N ALA A 75 16.90 6.03 54.13
CA ALA A 75 16.23 5.88 55.41
C ALA A 75 16.50 4.52 56.12
N GLY A 76 17.27 3.62 55.51
CA GLY A 76 17.53 2.28 56.02
C GLY A 76 16.32 1.34 55.93
N ALA A 77 15.28 1.70 55.16
CA ALA A 77 14.03 0.94 54.99
C ALA A 77 14.04 -0.04 53.81
N ALA A 78 15.11 -0.03 52.99
CA ALA A 78 15.31 -0.91 51.84
C ALA A 78 16.80 -1.19 51.63
N GLY A 79 17.12 -2.27 50.91
CA GLY A 79 18.50 -2.60 50.54
C GLY A 79 18.94 -1.98 49.22
N ASP A 80 20.24 -1.79 48.99
CA ASP A 80 20.84 -1.23 47.78
C ASP A 80 20.37 -1.94 46.50
N GLN A 81 20.04 -3.24 46.58
CA GLN A 81 19.53 -4.02 45.48
C GLN A 81 18.18 -3.48 44.95
N GLU A 82 17.30 -2.99 45.82
CA GLU A 82 16.00 -2.41 45.44
C GLU A 82 16.24 -1.12 44.63
N GLN A 83 17.14 -0.25 45.09
CA GLN A 83 17.52 0.96 44.39
C GLN A 83 18.11 0.67 43.02
N LEU A 84 19.11 -0.22 42.92
CA LEU A 84 19.75 -0.54 41.64
C LEU A 84 18.76 -1.10 40.63
N ARG A 85 17.82 -1.94 41.05
CA ARG A 85 16.76 -2.45 40.14
C ARG A 85 15.82 -1.35 39.66
N ALA A 86 15.41 -0.45 40.58
CA ALA A 86 14.56 0.67 40.21
C ALA A 86 15.26 1.62 39.23
N GLU A 87 16.54 1.89 39.39
CA GLU A 87 17.36 2.70 38.47
C GLU A 87 17.50 2.02 37.13
N ILE A 88 17.73 0.71 37.05
CA ILE A 88 17.76 -0.04 35.77
C ILE A 88 16.43 0.08 35.05
N GLU A 89 15.31 -0.06 35.73
CA GLU A 89 13.99 0.06 35.06
C GLU A 89 13.71 1.51 34.62
N ALA A 90 14.15 2.52 35.37
CA ALA A 90 14.05 3.91 34.95
C ALA A 90 14.89 4.20 33.68
N ASP A 91 16.12 3.68 33.62
CA ASP A 91 17.00 3.80 32.44
C ASP A 91 16.40 3.08 31.21
N ARG A 92 15.84 1.87 31.39
CA ARG A 92 15.15 1.17 30.31
C ARG A 92 13.94 1.96 29.78
N ALA A 93 13.08 2.46 30.66
CA ALA A 93 11.94 3.27 30.27
C ALA A 93 12.36 4.56 29.55
N ALA A 94 13.48 5.17 29.93
CA ALA A 94 14.06 6.33 29.24
C ALA A 94 14.53 5.98 27.82
N LEU A 95 15.18 4.82 27.64
CA LEU A 95 15.59 4.34 26.33
C LEU A 95 14.39 4.04 25.43
N GLU A 96 13.34 3.39 25.96
CA GLU A 96 12.10 3.09 25.22
C GLU A 96 11.36 4.36 24.80
N SER A 97 11.26 5.35 25.68
CA SER A 97 10.67 6.66 25.37
C SER A 97 11.47 7.41 24.28
N THR A 98 12.80 7.30 24.32
CA THR A 98 13.68 7.90 23.30
C THR A 98 13.51 7.18 21.94
N ALA A 99 13.41 5.86 21.94
CA ALA A 99 13.15 5.09 20.73
C ALA A 99 11.78 5.45 20.13
N ALA A 100 10.71 5.52 20.93
CA ALA A 100 9.38 5.91 20.47
C ALA A 100 9.34 7.31 19.86
N ARG A 101 10.10 8.27 20.42
CA ARG A 101 10.23 9.64 19.84
C ARG A 101 10.93 9.62 18.49
N ARG A 102 11.99 8.84 18.35
CA ARG A 102 12.70 8.67 17.07
C ARG A 102 11.80 8.03 16.02
N ASP A 103 11.12 6.95 16.36
CA ASP A 103 10.24 6.21 15.46
C ASP A 103 9.06 7.09 14.98
N LEU A 104 8.51 7.92 15.86
CA LEU A 104 7.49 8.91 15.50
C LEU A 104 8.04 9.98 14.54
N ALA A 105 9.25 10.49 14.79
CA ALA A 105 9.87 11.47 13.91
C ALA A 105 10.11 10.90 12.51
N GLU A 106 10.58 9.66 12.42
CA GLU A 106 10.78 8.95 11.16
C GLU A 106 9.44 8.73 10.42
N ALA A 107 8.41 8.24 11.11
CA ALA A 107 7.09 8.03 10.51
C ALA A 107 6.46 9.32 9.98
N ARG A 108 6.62 10.44 10.70
CA ARG A 108 6.17 11.76 10.23
C ARG A 108 6.93 12.21 8.98
N GLN A 109 8.22 11.95 8.90
CA GLN A 109 9.01 12.26 7.72
C GLN A 109 8.59 11.42 6.51
N ILE A 110 8.32 10.13 6.71
CA ILE A 110 7.78 9.24 5.67
C ILE A 110 6.43 9.74 5.17
N LEU A 111 5.50 10.10 6.07
CA LEU A 111 4.21 10.66 5.68
C LEU A 111 4.36 11.99 4.93
N ALA A 112 5.24 12.88 5.37
CA ALA A 112 5.53 14.13 4.69
C ALA A 112 6.06 13.92 3.26
N ALA A 113 6.91 12.90 3.08
CA ALA A 113 7.40 12.51 1.76
C ALA A 113 6.27 12.00 0.84
N TRP A 114 5.36 11.17 1.35
CA TRP A 114 4.17 10.72 0.61
C TRP A 114 3.24 11.86 0.20
N LEU A 115 3.14 12.91 1.04
CA LEU A 115 2.37 14.11 0.75
C LEU A 115 3.10 15.11 -0.19
N GLY A 116 4.29 14.78 -0.68
CA GLY A 116 5.10 15.64 -1.54
C GLY A 116 5.77 16.81 -0.81
N ARG A 117 5.83 16.79 0.53
CA ARG A 117 6.37 17.87 1.39
C ARG A 117 7.49 17.37 2.31
N PRO A 118 8.55 16.70 1.79
CA PRO A 118 9.55 16.02 2.61
C PRO A 118 10.40 16.96 3.50
N ARG A 119 10.33 18.27 3.28
CA ARG A 119 11.10 19.28 4.04
C ARG A 119 10.25 20.10 5.01
N GLU A 120 8.94 19.91 4.99
CA GLU A 120 8.02 20.64 5.85
C GLU A 120 7.66 19.80 7.08
N PRO A 121 7.73 20.35 8.29
CA PRO A 121 7.25 19.65 9.46
C PRO A 121 5.73 19.46 9.36
N LEU A 122 5.26 18.24 9.57
CA LEU A 122 3.82 17.98 9.66
C LEU A 122 3.29 18.58 10.95
N GLY A 123 2.20 19.34 10.86
CA GLY A 123 1.43 19.80 12.00
C GLY A 123 0.80 18.66 12.80
N ALA A 124 -0.03 18.99 13.78
CA ALA A 124 -0.81 18.00 14.51
C ALA A 124 -1.77 17.28 13.54
N LEU A 125 -1.76 15.95 13.56
CA LEU A 125 -2.69 15.15 12.78
C LEU A 125 -4.03 15.05 13.51
N THR A 126 -5.12 15.15 12.78
CA THR A 126 -6.48 14.92 13.27
C THR A 126 -6.97 13.57 12.78
N GLY A 127 -7.34 12.70 13.69
CA GLY A 127 -7.85 11.36 13.38
C GLY A 127 -7.64 10.39 14.54
N GLU A 128 -8.28 9.25 14.46
CA GLU A 128 -8.21 8.19 15.47
C GLU A 128 -8.08 6.83 14.79
N LEU A 129 -7.37 5.92 15.46
CA LEU A 129 -7.37 4.51 15.09
C LEU A 129 -8.72 3.90 15.48
N ARG A 130 -9.35 3.22 14.56
CA ARG A 130 -10.66 2.61 14.75
C ARG A 130 -10.53 1.26 15.46
N PRO A 131 -11.11 1.07 16.65
CA PRO A 131 -11.02 -0.19 17.38
C PRO A 131 -12.05 -1.23 16.92
N THR A 132 -13.01 -0.82 16.10
CA THR A 132 -14.03 -1.71 15.53
C THR A 132 -14.29 -1.29 14.09
N ILE A 133 -14.04 -2.22 13.18
CA ILE A 133 -14.28 -2.03 11.75
C ILE A 133 -15.20 -3.15 11.29
N PRO A 134 -16.40 -2.83 10.77
CA PRO A 134 -17.32 -3.86 10.31
C PRO A 134 -16.71 -4.65 9.14
N LEU A 135 -16.74 -5.97 9.25
CA LEU A 135 -16.34 -6.84 8.16
C LEU A 135 -17.36 -6.76 7.03
N PRO A 136 -16.93 -6.57 5.78
CA PRO A 136 -17.84 -6.57 4.66
C PRO A 136 -18.52 -7.94 4.50
N VAL A 137 -19.83 -7.93 4.27
CA VAL A 137 -20.66 -9.14 4.17
C VAL A 137 -20.36 -9.92 2.88
N SER A 138 -20.02 -9.20 1.81
CA SER A 138 -19.59 -9.78 0.53
C SER A 138 -18.56 -8.87 -0.12
N ASP A 139 -17.72 -9.45 -0.96
CA ASP A 139 -16.66 -8.70 -1.66
C ASP A 139 -17.25 -7.90 -2.86
N GLY A 140 -18.56 -7.90 -3.05
CA GLY A 140 -19.22 -7.24 -4.17
C GLY A 140 -18.87 -7.85 -5.53
N PRO A 141 -19.38 -7.31 -6.64
CA PRO A 141 -18.98 -7.74 -7.97
C PRO A 141 -17.55 -7.26 -8.25
N LEU A 142 -16.68 -8.15 -8.74
CA LEU A 142 -15.30 -7.83 -9.12
C LEU A 142 -15.20 -6.87 -10.31
N ASP A 143 -16.19 -6.85 -11.17
CA ASP A 143 -16.36 -5.89 -12.27
C ASP A 143 -16.99 -4.60 -11.71
N PRO A 144 -16.30 -3.58 -11.51
CA PRO A 144 -15.48 -2.67 -12.30
C PRO A 144 -14.06 -2.44 -11.80
N HIS A 145 -13.43 -3.40 -11.16
CA HIS A 145 -12.08 -3.20 -10.63
C HIS A 145 -11.08 -2.78 -11.73
N PRO A 146 -10.25 -1.74 -11.55
CA PRO A 146 -9.33 -1.23 -12.57
C PRO A 146 -8.39 -2.28 -13.14
N GLN A 147 -7.94 -3.25 -12.33
CA GLN A 147 -7.10 -4.36 -12.77
C GLN A 147 -7.80 -5.23 -13.83
N LEU A 148 -9.07 -5.55 -13.64
CA LEU A 148 -9.84 -6.35 -14.59
C LEU A 148 -10.18 -5.54 -15.83
N ARG A 149 -10.45 -4.24 -15.69
CA ARG A 149 -10.65 -3.32 -16.82
C ARG A 149 -9.39 -3.17 -17.67
N ALA A 150 -8.21 -3.07 -17.05
CA ALA A 150 -6.93 -3.04 -17.77
C ALA A 150 -6.71 -4.35 -18.54
N ALA A 151 -6.92 -5.51 -17.91
CA ALA A 151 -6.78 -6.80 -18.54
C ALA A 151 -7.79 -7.02 -19.69
N ALA A 152 -9.04 -6.59 -19.52
CA ALA A 152 -10.07 -6.63 -20.58
C ALA A 152 -9.68 -5.75 -21.77
N ALA A 153 -9.20 -4.52 -21.54
CA ALA A 153 -8.73 -3.63 -22.59
C ALA A 153 -7.51 -4.19 -23.34
N GLN A 154 -6.59 -4.84 -22.62
CA GLN A 154 -5.43 -5.52 -23.22
C GLN A 154 -5.87 -6.70 -24.11
N ARG A 155 -6.83 -7.49 -23.67
CA ARG A 155 -7.40 -8.61 -24.46
C ARG A 155 -8.10 -8.08 -25.73
N GLU A 156 -8.85 -6.98 -25.61
CA GLU A 156 -9.53 -6.36 -26.75
C GLU A 156 -8.52 -5.78 -27.73
N ARG A 157 -7.44 -5.15 -27.24
CA ARG A 157 -6.31 -4.68 -28.05
C ARG A 157 -5.69 -5.83 -28.85
N ALA A 158 -5.37 -6.96 -28.20
CA ALA A 158 -4.77 -8.13 -28.85
C ALA A 158 -5.71 -8.74 -29.93
N ALA A 159 -7.03 -8.72 -29.68
CA ALA A 159 -8.02 -9.15 -30.69
C ALA A 159 -8.03 -8.21 -31.90
N LEU A 160 -7.83 -6.91 -31.72
CA LEU A 160 -7.68 -5.95 -32.83
C LEU A 160 -6.36 -6.16 -33.59
N GLU A 161 -5.29 -6.49 -32.90
CA GLU A 161 -3.98 -6.81 -33.50
C GLU A 161 -4.05 -8.04 -34.41
N ILE A 162 -4.83 -9.09 -34.04
CA ILE A 162 -5.13 -10.21 -34.96
C ILE A 162 -5.80 -9.70 -36.24
N ARG A 163 -6.79 -8.82 -36.12
CA ARG A 163 -7.49 -8.27 -37.28
C ARG A 163 -6.55 -7.42 -38.14
N ARG A 164 -5.68 -6.65 -37.52
CA ARG A 164 -4.65 -5.85 -38.18
C ARG A 164 -3.63 -6.72 -38.93
N ALA A 165 -3.15 -7.80 -38.29
CA ALA A 165 -2.21 -8.75 -38.88
C ALA A 165 -2.78 -9.48 -40.11
N ARG A 166 -4.10 -9.70 -40.15
CA ARG A 166 -4.78 -10.27 -41.36
C ARG A 166 -4.74 -9.35 -42.53
N LEU A 167 -4.60 -8.04 -42.35
CA LEU A 167 -4.49 -7.07 -43.40
C LEU A 167 -3.04 -6.85 -43.84
N GLU A 168 -2.06 -7.50 -43.21
CA GLU A 168 -0.64 -7.35 -43.57
C GLU A 168 -0.33 -7.72 -45.01
N PRO A 169 -0.91 -8.79 -45.58
CA PRO A 169 -0.68 -9.15 -46.98
C PRO A 169 -1.20 -8.11 -48.00
N LEU A 170 -2.10 -7.23 -47.57
CA LEU A 170 -2.66 -6.23 -48.47
C LEU A 170 -1.66 -5.08 -48.68
N PRO A 171 -1.23 -4.80 -49.92
CA PRO A 171 -0.16 -3.85 -50.13
C PRO A 171 -0.62 -2.41 -49.92
N ASP A 172 0.28 -1.60 -49.38
CA ASP A 172 0.12 -0.16 -49.30
C ASP A 172 0.60 0.50 -50.58
N VAL A 173 -0.10 1.52 -51.05
CA VAL A 173 0.24 2.24 -52.28
C VAL A 173 1.17 3.40 -51.96
N THR A 174 2.35 3.41 -52.58
CA THR A 174 3.26 4.57 -52.46
C THR A 174 3.18 5.43 -53.69
N VAL A 175 2.84 6.71 -53.47
CA VAL A 175 2.78 7.73 -54.51
C VAL A 175 3.90 8.72 -54.30
N GLY A 176 4.70 8.96 -55.29
CA GLY A 176 5.80 9.93 -55.29
C GLY A 176 5.68 10.88 -56.44
N ALA A 177 5.99 12.14 -56.21
CA ALA A 177 6.23 13.14 -57.25
C ALA A 177 7.64 13.73 -57.05
N GLU A 178 8.43 13.77 -58.06
CA GLU A 178 9.80 14.28 -58.04
C GLU A 178 9.91 15.34 -59.17
N TYR A 179 10.34 16.51 -58.76
CA TYR A 179 10.68 17.57 -59.71
C TYR A 179 12.20 17.77 -59.69
N GLY A 180 12.80 17.72 -60.85
CA GLY A 180 14.22 17.91 -61.03
C GLY A 180 14.52 18.66 -62.38
N ARG A 181 15.74 19.19 -62.49
CA ARG A 181 16.26 19.72 -63.68
C ARG A 181 17.38 18.82 -64.22
N ASP A 182 17.22 18.31 -65.38
CA ASP A 182 18.29 17.62 -66.11
C ASP A 182 19.29 18.66 -66.65
N THR A 183 20.45 18.74 -65.99
CA THR A 183 21.49 19.71 -66.36
C THR A 183 22.17 19.39 -67.70
N ALA A 184 22.14 18.15 -68.12
CA ALA A 184 22.74 17.71 -69.37
C ALA A 184 21.83 18.07 -70.60
N ALA A 185 20.52 17.95 -70.42
CA ALA A 185 19.53 18.31 -71.44
C ALA A 185 18.95 19.72 -71.26
N ASN A 186 19.25 20.41 -70.15
CA ASN A 186 18.69 21.70 -69.74
C ASN A 186 17.14 21.73 -69.71
N GLU A 187 16.54 20.61 -69.38
CA GLU A 187 15.09 20.42 -69.29
C GLU A 187 14.61 20.23 -67.86
N SER A 188 13.40 20.77 -67.58
CA SER A 188 12.73 20.50 -66.31
C SER A 188 11.97 19.19 -66.45
N LEU A 189 12.22 18.28 -65.49
CA LEU A 189 11.63 16.94 -65.43
C LEU A 189 10.71 16.79 -64.26
N LEU A 190 9.47 16.42 -64.49
CA LEU A 190 8.50 16.04 -63.46
C LEU A 190 8.22 14.53 -63.58
N LYS A 191 8.60 13.77 -62.58
CA LYS A 191 8.37 12.33 -62.51
C LYS A 191 7.29 12.00 -61.50
N PHE A 192 6.33 11.19 -61.91
CA PHE A 192 5.36 10.57 -61.01
C PHE A 192 5.70 9.10 -60.85
N ARG A 193 5.68 8.63 -59.62
CA ARG A 193 5.93 7.23 -59.30
C ARG A 193 4.77 6.67 -58.50
N VAL A 194 4.24 5.52 -58.90
CA VAL A 194 3.31 4.72 -58.15
C VAL A 194 3.96 3.36 -57.92
N SER A 195 4.09 2.95 -56.67
CA SER A 195 4.68 1.65 -56.30
C SER A 195 3.69 0.85 -55.48
N LEU A 196 3.51 -0.39 -55.87
CA LEU A 196 2.63 -1.36 -55.20
C LEU A 196 3.44 -2.64 -54.98
N PRO A 197 3.89 -2.92 -53.71
CA PRO A 197 4.60 -4.15 -53.41
C PRO A 197 3.63 -5.33 -53.44
N LEU A 198 3.94 -6.35 -54.24
CA LEU A 198 3.14 -7.59 -54.31
C LEU A 198 3.73 -8.67 -53.41
N PRO A 199 3.01 -9.13 -52.37
CA PRO A 199 3.49 -10.15 -51.41
C PRO A 199 3.36 -11.56 -52.02
N LEU A 200 4.32 -11.97 -52.82
CA LEU A 200 4.28 -13.26 -53.52
C LEU A 200 4.61 -14.43 -52.55
N PHE A 201 5.60 -14.25 -51.70
CA PHE A 201 6.12 -15.29 -50.79
C PHE A 201 5.76 -15.03 -49.32
N ASP A 202 5.96 -13.83 -48.84
CA ASP A 202 5.57 -13.42 -47.50
C ASP A 202 4.16 -12.80 -47.53
N ARG A 203 3.23 -13.56 -46.93
CA ARG A 203 1.82 -13.16 -46.78
C ARG A 203 1.52 -12.77 -45.33
N GLY A 204 2.53 -12.38 -44.57
CA GLY A 204 2.40 -11.99 -43.15
C GLY A 204 2.10 -13.18 -42.21
N GLN A 205 2.44 -14.40 -42.61
CA GLN A 205 2.13 -15.61 -41.81
C GLN A 205 2.77 -15.57 -40.46
N GLY A 206 4.03 -15.06 -40.35
CA GLY A 206 4.74 -14.89 -39.09
C GLY A 206 3.98 -13.92 -38.15
N ARG A 207 3.64 -12.74 -38.67
CA ARG A 207 2.89 -11.72 -37.92
C ARG A 207 1.52 -12.19 -37.44
N GLN A 208 0.83 -12.98 -38.30
CA GLN A 208 -0.47 -13.54 -37.90
C GLN A 208 -0.37 -14.60 -36.80
N ARG A 209 0.72 -15.41 -36.79
CA ARG A 209 0.98 -16.38 -35.70
C ARG A 209 1.34 -15.68 -34.42
N GLU A 210 2.21 -14.69 -34.49
CA GLU A 210 2.58 -13.83 -33.37
C GLU A 210 1.34 -13.19 -32.73
N ALA A 211 0.51 -12.49 -33.51
CA ALA A 211 -0.68 -11.82 -32.98
C ALA A 211 -1.70 -12.81 -32.37
N ARG A 212 -1.78 -14.05 -32.86
CA ARG A 212 -2.63 -15.09 -32.22
C ARG A 212 -2.05 -15.54 -30.88
N ALA A 213 -0.72 -15.74 -30.81
CA ALA A 213 -0.07 -16.12 -29.57
C ALA A 213 -0.18 -15.00 -28.52
N GLU A 214 0.00 -13.74 -28.91
CA GLU A 214 -0.21 -12.58 -28.03
C GLU A 214 -1.64 -12.49 -27.51
N ALA A 215 -2.65 -12.79 -28.33
CA ALA A 215 -4.05 -12.80 -27.90
C ALA A 215 -4.36 -13.95 -26.92
N GLU A 216 -3.73 -15.11 -27.12
CA GLU A 216 -3.83 -16.23 -26.16
C GLU A 216 -3.19 -15.83 -24.84
N ILE A 217 -2.00 -15.25 -24.85
CA ILE A 217 -1.33 -14.72 -23.64
C ILE A 217 -2.24 -13.72 -22.93
N ALA A 218 -2.77 -12.71 -23.66
CA ALA A 218 -3.64 -11.69 -23.06
C ALA A 218 -4.93 -12.29 -22.45
N THR A 219 -5.41 -13.39 -23.01
CA THR A 219 -6.57 -14.12 -22.45
C THR A 219 -6.20 -14.80 -21.15
N GLN A 220 -5.06 -15.50 -21.09
CA GLN A 220 -4.58 -16.17 -19.89
C GLN A 220 -4.20 -15.16 -18.79
N GLU A 221 -3.60 -14.04 -19.15
CA GLU A 221 -3.30 -12.92 -18.22
C GLU A 221 -4.59 -12.33 -17.63
N SER A 222 -5.67 -12.20 -18.45
CA SER A 222 -6.97 -11.75 -17.95
C SER A 222 -7.57 -12.71 -16.92
N ASN A 223 -7.50 -14.02 -17.18
CA ASN A 223 -7.96 -15.04 -16.24
C ASN A 223 -7.12 -15.06 -14.95
N ALA A 224 -5.81 -14.95 -15.09
CA ALA A 224 -4.89 -14.86 -13.95
C ALA A 224 -5.12 -13.60 -13.11
N ALA A 225 -5.43 -12.46 -13.74
CA ALA A 225 -5.76 -11.22 -13.05
C ALA A 225 -7.03 -11.35 -12.19
N GLU A 226 -8.06 -12.02 -12.69
CA GLU A 226 -9.30 -12.30 -11.95
C GLU A 226 -9.05 -13.22 -10.75
N GLN A 227 -8.32 -14.32 -10.95
CA GLN A 227 -7.97 -15.23 -9.86
C GLN A 227 -7.14 -14.54 -8.79
N LYS A 228 -6.13 -13.76 -9.20
CA LYS A 228 -5.28 -13.01 -8.29
C LYS A 228 -6.05 -11.97 -7.47
N LEU A 229 -6.98 -11.25 -8.11
CA LEU A 229 -7.81 -10.28 -7.40
C LEU A 229 -8.72 -10.96 -6.37
N THR A 230 -9.34 -12.08 -6.73
CA THR A 230 -10.17 -12.90 -5.82
C THR A 230 -9.34 -13.37 -4.61
N GLU A 231 -8.14 -13.88 -4.85
CA GLU A 231 -7.22 -14.31 -3.79
C GLU A 231 -6.81 -13.14 -2.88
N GLN A 232 -6.45 -12.00 -3.45
CA GLN A 232 -6.03 -10.82 -2.69
C GLN A 232 -7.16 -10.28 -1.81
N LEU A 233 -8.39 -10.24 -2.32
CA LEU A 233 -9.56 -9.83 -1.53
C LEU A 233 -9.84 -10.81 -0.38
N ALA A 234 -9.82 -12.10 -0.65
CA ALA A 234 -10.04 -13.12 0.37
C ALA A 234 -8.97 -13.04 1.47
N LEU A 235 -7.70 -12.87 1.08
CA LEU A 235 -6.58 -12.73 2.03
C LEU A 235 -6.69 -11.44 2.84
N ALA A 236 -6.98 -10.30 2.22
CA ALA A 236 -7.15 -9.02 2.91
C ALA A 236 -8.30 -9.08 3.92
N ARG A 237 -9.43 -9.70 3.54
CA ARG A 237 -10.56 -9.91 4.44
C ARG A 237 -10.21 -10.82 5.62
N ALA A 238 -9.50 -11.91 5.38
CA ALA A 238 -9.06 -12.81 6.44
C ALA A 238 -8.10 -12.12 7.44
N ARG A 239 -7.16 -11.31 6.95
CA ARG A 239 -6.26 -10.50 7.79
C ARG A 239 -7.05 -9.50 8.63
N MET A 240 -7.99 -8.80 8.02
CA MET A 240 -8.83 -7.84 8.74
C MET A 240 -9.67 -8.53 9.83
N ALA A 241 -10.25 -9.71 9.56
CA ALA A 241 -10.99 -10.49 10.55
C ALA A 241 -10.10 -10.94 11.72
N ALA A 242 -8.92 -11.46 11.42
CA ALA A 242 -7.96 -11.86 12.45
C ALA A 242 -7.48 -10.68 13.31
N ALA A 243 -7.19 -9.53 12.69
CA ALA A 243 -6.80 -8.32 13.41
C ALA A 243 -7.94 -7.81 14.30
N GLN A 244 -9.19 -7.83 13.84
CA GLN A 244 -10.35 -7.45 14.65
C GLN A 244 -10.50 -8.36 15.88
N GLU A 245 -10.36 -9.67 15.71
CA GLU A 245 -10.41 -10.63 16.81
C GLU A 245 -9.33 -10.35 17.87
N GLN A 246 -8.10 -10.01 17.43
CA GLN A 246 -7.01 -9.64 18.35
C GLN A 246 -7.32 -8.34 19.11
N VAL A 247 -7.78 -7.31 18.44
CA VAL A 247 -8.18 -6.03 19.06
C VAL A 247 -9.28 -6.27 20.10
N ASP A 248 -10.30 -7.07 19.77
CA ASP A 248 -11.39 -7.39 20.68
C ASP A 248 -10.90 -8.20 21.89
N ALA A 249 -9.97 -9.13 21.71
CA ALA A 249 -9.36 -9.89 22.81
C ALA A 249 -8.59 -8.98 23.78
N TYR A 250 -7.78 -8.06 23.26
CA TYR A 250 -7.06 -7.09 24.11
C TYR A 250 -8.05 -6.18 24.84
N ARG A 251 -9.01 -5.61 24.14
CA ARG A 251 -9.97 -4.65 24.69
C ARG A 251 -10.90 -5.26 25.72
N ALA A 252 -11.44 -6.46 25.47
CA ALA A 252 -12.45 -7.07 26.32
C ALA A 252 -11.86 -7.90 27.47
N ARG A 253 -10.64 -8.43 27.33
CA ARG A 253 -10.10 -9.42 28.27
C ARG A 253 -8.76 -9.01 28.87
N ILE A 254 -7.80 -8.55 28.09
CA ILE A 254 -6.41 -8.37 28.54
C ILE A 254 -6.25 -7.03 29.27
N LEU A 255 -6.62 -5.92 28.62
CA LEU A 255 -6.47 -4.58 29.20
C LEU A 255 -7.23 -4.39 30.52
N PRO A 256 -8.50 -4.83 30.67
CA PRO A 256 -9.20 -4.71 31.95
C PRO A 256 -8.51 -5.47 33.07
N LYS A 257 -8.00 -6.69 32.78
CA LYS A 257 -7.28 -7.50 33.77
C LYS A 257 -5.93 -6.89 34.16
N ALA A 258 -5.18 -6.40 33.19
CA ALA A 258 -3.88 -5.75 33.41
C ALA A 258 -4.06 -4.47 34.27
N THR A 259 -5.06 -3.66 33.96
CA THR A 259 -5.39 -2.44 34.72
C THR A 259 -5.82 -2.76 36.15
N GLU A 260 -6.66 -3.79 36.33
CA GLU A 260 -7.13 -4.20 37.67
C GLU A 260 -6.00 -4.81 38.49
N ALA A 261 -5.15 -5.65 37.90
CA ALA A 261 -3.96 -6.17 38.58
C ALA A 261 -3.05 -5.04 39.07
N LEU A 262 -2.78 -4.06 38.22
CA LEU A 262 -1.97 -2.88 38.57
C LEU A 262 -2.61 -2.09 39.71
N ARG A 263 -3.94 -1.87 39.68
CA ARG A 263 -4.68 -1.18 40.74
C ARG A 263 -4.56 -1.90 42.08
N LEU A 264 -4.74 -3.23 42.06
CA LEU A 264 -4.66 -4.07 43.30
C LEU A 264 -3.24 -4.08 43.87
N VAL A 265 -2.23 -4.26 43.05
CA VAL A 265 -0.83 -4.30 43.51
C VAL A 265 -0.38 -2.94 44.01
N ARG A 266 -0.78 -1.84 43.36
CA ARG A 266 -0.48 -0.47 43.83
C ARG A 266 -1.08 -0.22 45.21
N GLY A 267 -2.37 -0.50 45.40
CA GLY A 267 -3.03 -0.32 46.70
C GLY A 267 -2.46 -1.25 47.79
N GLY A 268 -2.06 -2.47 47.42
CA GLY A 268 -1.39 -3.39 48.33
C GLY A 268 0.03 -2.95 48.68
N PHE A 269 0.78 -2.36 47.78
CA PHE A 269 2.10 -1.77 48.02
C PHE A 269 1.99 -0.59 49.01
N GLU A 270 1.05 0.31 48.82
CA GLU A 270 0.77 1.43 49.72
C GLU A 270 0.38 0.94 51.12
N ALA A 271 -0.32 -0.19 51.21
CA ALA A 271 -0.69 -0.86 52.47
C ALA A 271 0.41 -1.77 53.05
N GLY A 272 1.59 -1.85 52.44
CA GLY A 272 2.70 -2.69 52.84
C GLY A 272 2.52 -4.20 52.66
N LYS A 273 1.52 -4.61 51.83
CA LYS A 273 1.18 -6.02 51.58
C LYS A 273 1.96 -6.64 50.43
N PHE A 274 2.37 -5.83 49.46
CA PHE A 274 3.17 -6.25 48.33
C PHE A 274 4.53 -5.57 48.34
N GLY A 275 5.53 -6.24 47.78
CA GLY A 275 6.86 -5.71 47.64
C GLY A 275 6.99 -4.70 46.46
N PHE A 276 8.07 -3.95 46.49
CA PHE A 276 8.41 -3.02 45.40
C PHE A 276 8.52 -3.74 44.07
N LEU A 277 9.10 -4.95 44.04
CA LEU A 277 9.28 -5.74 42.82
C LEU A 277 7.94 -6.17 42.21
N ASP A 278 6.95 -6.51 43.04
CA ASP A 278 5.63 -6.90 42.57
C ASP A 278 4.95 -5.72 41.86
N LEU A 279 5.15 -4.50 42.35
CA LEU A 279 4.63 -3.28 41.72
C LEU A 279 5.29 -3.01 40.38
N VAL A 280 6.62 -3.07 40.31
CA VAL A 280 7.39 -2.83 39.06
C VAL A 280 7.03 -3.88 38.00
N ASP A 281 6.97 -5.15 38.36
CA ASP A 281 6.65 -6.24 37.42
C ASP A 281 5.22 -6.15 36.88
N THR A 282 4.25 -5.88 37.76
CA THR A 282 2.85 -5.69 37.35
C THR A 282 2.67 -4.46 36.48
N GLN A 283 3.39 -3.39 36.76
CA GLN A 283 3.37 -2.17 35.99
C GLN A 283 3.95 -2.41 34.57
N ARG A 284 5.07 -3.14 34.49
CA ARG A 284 5.65 -3.53 33.19
C ARG A 284 4.67 -4.37 32.38
N THR A 285 4.04 -5.37 32.98
CA THR A 285 3.03 -6.23 32.36
C THR A 285 1.85 -5.43 31.83
N ALA A 286 1.35 -4.43 32.58
CA ALA A 286 0.26 -3.57 32.14
C ALA A 286 0.66 -2.66 30.96
N ALA A 287 1.88 -2.14 31.00
CA ALA A 287 2.43 -1.35 29.93
C ALA A 287 2.63 -2.14 28.63
N GLU A 288 3.22 -3.32 28.73
CA GLU A 288 3.39 -4.24 27.58
C GLU A 288 2.03 -4.59 26.96
N ALA A 289 1.01 -4.85 27.77
CA ALA A 289 -0.34 -5.12 27.28
C ALA A 289 -0.93 -3.90 26.53
N GLN A 290 -0.69 -2.69 27.01
CA GLN A 290 -1.17 -1.46 26.38
C GLN A 290 -0.45 -1.18 25.06
N LEU A 291 0.86 -1.36 25.02
CA LEU A 291 1.66 -1.21 23.80
C LEU A 291 1.28 -2.25 22.74
N ALA A 292 1.12 -3.51 23.17
CA ALA A 292 0.68 -4.58 22.28
C ALA A 292 -0.73 -4.33 21.73
N TYR A 293 -1.64 -3.79 22.53
CA TYR A 293 -2.95 -3.36 22.04
C TYR A 293 -2.84 -2.29 20.92
N LEU A 294 -1.97 -1.30 21.10
CA LEU A 294 -1.75 -0.27 20.08
C LEU A 294 -1.20 -0.85 18.78
N ASP A 295 -0.30 -1.84 18.89
CA ASP A 295 0.23 -2.54 17.71
C ASP A 295 -0.88 -3.33 16.98
N GLN A 296 -1.77 -4.04 17.72
CA GLN A 296 -2.92 -4.72 17.10
C GLN A 296 -3.95 -3.75 16.51
N LEU A 297 -4.15 -2.61 17.15
CA LEU A 297 -5.04 -1.57 16.65
C LEU A 297 -4.52 -0.94 15.36
N LEU A 298 -3.21 -0.74 15.26
CA LEU A 298 -2.56 -0.32 14.02
C LEU A 298 -2.74 -1.37 12.92
N GLU A 299 -2.46 -2.64 13.22
CA GLU A 299 -2.60 -3.75 12.27
C GLU A 299 -4.03 -3.84 11.70
N LEU A 300 -5.06 -3.69 12.53
CA LEU A 300 -6.45 -3.66 12.09
C LEU A 300 -6.71 -2.52 11.08
N ASN A 301 -6.23 -1.31 11.39
CA ASN A 301 -6.44 -0.16 10.50
C ASN A 301 -5.64 -0.26 9.19
N LEU A 302 -4.45 -0.87 9.22
CA LEU A 302 -3.67 -1.18 8.02
C LEU A 302 -4.35 -2.26 7.18
N ALA A 303 -4.82 -3.34 7.80
CA ALA A 303 -5.56 -4.41 7.11
C ALA A 303 -6.84 -3.90 6.45
N HIS A 304 -7.53 -2.95 7.09
CA HIS A 304 -8.68 -2.26 6.49
C HIS A 304 -8.29 -1.42 5.28
N ALA A 305 -7.23 -0.62 5.36
CA ALA A 305 -6.74 0.17 4.24
C ALA A 305 -6.31 -0.72 3.05
N ASP A 306 -5.68 -1.85 3.35
CA ASP A 306 -5.35 -2.86 2.33
C ASP A 306 -6.61 -3.46 1.70
N TYR A 307 -7.64 -3.80 2.49
CA TYR A 307 -8.91 -4.30 1.95
C TYR A 307 -9.59 -3.26 1.04
N GLU A 308 -9.69 -2.00 1.48
CA GLU A 308 -10.28 -0.93 0.68
C GLU A 308 -9.57 -0.71 -0.67
N ALA A 309 -8.25 -0.89 -0.71
CA ALA A 309 -7.48 -0.78 -1.95
C ALA A 309 -7.85 -1.86 -2.99
N TRP A 310 -8.26 -3.05 -2.54
CA TRP A 310 -8.67 -4.16 -3.39
C TRP A 310 -10.20 -4.24 -3.58
N ALA A 311 -10.98 -3.66 -2.68
CA ALA A 311 -12.43 -3.64 -2.81
C ALA A 311 -12.89 -2.76 -3.97
N THR A 312 -14.05 -3.09 -4.52
CA THR A 312 -14.59 -2.43 -5.72
C THR A 312 -15.32 -1.12 -5.42
N THR A 313 -15.52 -0.80 -4.16
CA THR A 313 -16.20 0.44 -3.77
C THR A 313 -15.42 1.65 -4.25
N ALA A 314 -16.08 2.46 -5.09
CA ALA A 314 -15.58 3.79 -5.42
C ALA A 314 -15.33 4.56 -4.10
N PRO A 315 -14.29 5.42 -4.02
CA PRO A 315 -14.11 6.28 -2.87
C PRO A 315 -15.44 7.04 -2.68
N GLN A 316 -15.99 6.95 -1.47
CA GLN A 316 -17.11 7.82 -1.09
C GLN A 316 -16.54 9.23 -1.06
N GLU A 317 -17.09 10.11 -1.92
CA GLU A 317 -16.79 11.54 -2.00
C GLU A 317 -16.95 12.25 -0.65
#